data_7d8635fcd602b6bfb2692a6f71775650
#
_entry.id   7d8635fcd602b6bfb2692a6f71775650
#
_cell.length_a   1.000
_cell.length_b   1.000
_cell.length_c   1.000
_cell.angle_alpha   90.00
_cell.angle_beta   90.00
_cell.angle_gamma   90.00
#
_symmetry.space_group_name_H-M   'P 1'
#
loop_
_entity.id
_entity.type
_entity.pdbx_description
1 polymer ?
#
loop_
_entity_poly.entity_id
_entity_poly.type
_entity_poly.pdbx_seq_one_letter_code
_entity_poly.pdbx_strand_id
1 'polypeptide(L)'
;MKKILFAASEAVPFIKTGGLADVTGSLPKYFDRKKYDVRIILPKYLCMDERFRGRLHFKCHFYVNLSWRKQYAGIFEAKQDGITYYFVDNEFYFAGDKP
;
A
#
# COMPACT_ATOMS: atom_id res chain seq x y z
N MET A 1 18.91 11.58 5.48
CA MET A 1 18.09 10.35 5.52
C MET A 1 17.69 9.94 4.12
N LYS A 2 18.01 8.72 3.75
CA LYS A 2 17.59 8.18 2.45
C LYS A 2 16.16 7.67 2.53
N LYS A 3 15.42 7.89 1.45
CA LYS A 3 14.03 7.46 1.33
C LYS A 3 13.95 6.21 0.47
N ILE A 4 13.25 5.17 0.98
CA ILE A 4 13.06 3.91 0.29
C ILE A 4 11.56 3.62 0.21
N LEU A 5 11.07 3.33 -0.99
CA LEU A 5 9.68 2.95 -1.21
C LEU A 5 9.62 1.53 -1.79
N PHE A 6 8.98 0.62 -1.05
CA PHE A 6 8.70 -0.73 -1.55
C PHE A 6 7.34 -0.73 -2.21
N ALA A 7 7.28 -1.09 -3.47
CA ALA A 7 6.02 -1.30 -4.18
C ALA A 7 5.77 -2.80 -4.28
N ALA A 8 4.67 -3.27 -3.72
CA ALA A 8 4.37 -4.70 -3.67
C ALA A 8 2.87 -4.95 -3.85
N SER A 9 2.52 -6.18 -4.21
CA SER A 9 1.12 -6.57 -4.36
C SER A 9 0.49 -7.00 -3.04
N GLU A 10 1.30 -7.34 -2.04
CA GLU A 10 0.82 -7.79 -0.74
C GLU A 10 1.83 -7.48 0.36
N ALA A 11 1.34 -7.35 1.60
CA ALA A 11 2.16 -7.20 2.80
C ALA A 11 1.32 -7.54 4.03
N VAL A 12 1.87 -8.32 4.97
CA VAL A 12 1.19 -8.54 6.25
C VAL A 12 1.23 -7.26 7.08
N PRO A 13 0.24 -6.96 7.92
CA PRO A 13 -0.97 -7.74 8.16
C PRO A 13 -2.13 -7.45 7.21
N PHE A 14 -1.94 -6.54 6.25
CA PHE A 14 -3.04 -5.98 5.45
C PHE A 14 -3.61 -6.96 4.44
N ILE A 15 -2.76 -7.62 3.68
CA ILE A 15 -3.19 -8.60 2.70
C ILE A 15 -2.11 -9.66 2.51
N LYS A 16 -2.51 -10.93 2.53
CA LYS A 16 -1.57 -12.04 2.36
C LYS A 16 -2.20 -13.16 1.54
N THR A 17 -1.49 -13.55 0.47
CA THR A 17 -1.83 -14.74 -0.31
C THR A 17 -0.65 -15.72 -0.37
N GLY A 18 0.55 -15.31 0.02
CA GLY A 18 1.74 -16.14 -0.03
C GLY A 18 2.93 -15.53 0.71
N GLY A 19 4.12 -16.06 0.45
CA GLY A 19 5.34 -15.67 1.15
C GLY A 19 5.81 -14.24 0.90
N LEU A 20 5.41 -13.62 -0.22
CA LEU A 20 5.77 -12.23 -0.50
C LEU A 20 5.25 -11.29 0.58
N ALA A 21 4.02 -11.55 1.07
CA ALA A 21 3.43 -10.71 2.11
C ALA A 21 4.27 -10.70 3.38
N ASP A 22 4.84 -11.84 3.75
CA ASP A 22 5.69 -11.96 4.93
C ASP A 22 7.00 -11.17 4.75
N VAL A 23 7.62 -11.25 3.59
CA VAL A 23 8.85 -10.51 3.29
C VAL A 23 8.58 -9.01 3.29
N THR A 24 7.54 -8.58 2.58
CA THR A 24 7.18 -7.16 2.48
C THR A 24 6.82 -6.57 3.85
N GLY A 25 6.15 -7.34 4.70
CA GLY A 25 5.77 -6.90 6.04
C GLY A 25 6.91 -6.91 7.05
N SER A 26 7.95 -7.69 6.81
CA SER A 26 9.06 -7.88 7.76
C SER A 26 10.33 -7.11 7.38
N LEU A 27 10.71 -7.15 6.11
CA LEU A 27 11.99 -6.57 5.66
C LEU A 27 12.19 -5.10 6.02
N PRO A 28 11.17 -4.22 5.86
CA PRO A 28 11.36 -2.81 6.21
C PRO A 28 11.76 -2.56 7.66
N LYS A 29 11.40 -3.46 8.57
CA LYS A 29 11.71 -3.33 9.99
C LYS A 29 13.19 -3.50 10.31
N TYR A 30 13.93 -4.11 9.40
CA TYR A 30 15.38 -4.34 9.58
C TYR A 30 16.24 -3.17 9.13
N PHE A 31 15.65 -2.16 8.47
CA PHE A 31 16.40 -0.96 8.12
C PHE A 31 16.54 -0.05 9.34
N ASP A 32 17.69 0.59 9.45
CA ASP A 32 17.93 1.59 10.49
C ASP A 32 17.07 2.83 10.20
N ARG A 33 16.03 3.02 10.99
CA ARG A 33 15.09 4.12 10.80
C ARG A 33 15.70 5.50 11.03
N LYS A 34 16.87 5.57 11.64
CA LYS A 34 17.61 6.82 11.79
C LYS A 34 18.29 7.22 10.50
N LYS A 35 18.58 6.26 9.62
CA LYS A 35 19.27 6.48 8.35
C LYS A 35 18.34 6.39 7.14
N TYR A 36 17.25 5.63 7.26
CA TYR A 36 16.35 5.34 6.14
C TYR A 36 14.90 5.60 6.53
N ASP A 37 14.21 6.33 5.66
CA ASP A 37 12.76 6.49 5.73
C ASP A 37 12.15 5.45 4.77
N VAL A 38 11.70 4.33 5.32
CA VAL A 38 11.18 3.22 4.55
C VAL A 38 9.66 3.24 4.57
N ARG A 39 9.06 3.20 3.39
CA ARG A 39 7.61 3.19 3.21
C ARG A 39 7.22 2.11 2.21
N ILE A 40 5.97 1.66 2.28
CA ILE A 40 5.46 0.60 1.43
C ILE A 40 4.22 1.12 0.71
N ILE A 41 4.08 0.79 -0.57
CA ILE A 41 2.88 1.11 -1.34
C ILE A 41 2.26 -0.17 -1.89
N LEU A 42 0.94 -0.31 -1.71
CA LEU A 42 0.15 -1.48 -2.08
C LEU A 42 -1.12 -1.05 -2.80
N PRO A 43 -1.73 -1.92 -3.62
CA PRO A 43 -3.10 -1.70 -4.07
C PRO A 43 -4.08 -1.79 -2.89
N LYS A 44 -5.12 -0.98 -2.92
CA LYS A 44 -6.21 -1.06 -1.94
C LYS A 44 -7.26 -2.03 -2.46
N TYR A 45 -7.17 -3.30 -2.04
CA TYR A 45 -8.11 -4.34 -2.44
C TYR A 45 -9.36 -4.31 -1.58
N LEU A 46 -10.53 -4.58 -2.19
CA LEU A 46 -11.77 -4.72 -1.43
C LEU A 46 -11.77 -5.98 -0.56
N CYS A 47 -10.98 -6.98 -0.90
CA CYS A 47 -10.87 -8.20 -0.10
C CYS A 47 -10.02 -8.01 1.16
N MET A 48 -9.42 -6.85 1.37
CA MET A 48 -8.70 -6.53 2.60
C MET A 48 -9.67 -6.53 3.78
N ASP A 49 -9.23 -7.09 4.92
CA ASP A 49 -10.03 -7.14 6.14
C ASP A 49 -10.51 -5.74 6.53
N GLU A 50 -11.81 -5.62 6.84
CA GLU A 50 -12.43 -4.33 7.17
C GLU A 50 -11.77 -3.61 8.35
N ARG A 51 -11.26 -4.35 9.34
CA ARG A 51 -10.58 -3.73 10.47
C ARG A 51 -9.35 -2.95 10.06
N PHE A 52 -8.69 -3.34 8.96
CA PHE A 52 -7.57 -2.58 8.40
C PHE A 52 -8.05 -1.49 7.48
N ARG A 53 -9.07 -1.75 6.66
CA ARG A 53 -9.64 -0.72 5.78
C ARG A 53 -10.15 0.49 6.56
N GLY A 54 -10.76 0.24 7.73
CA GLY A 54 -11.26 1.31 8.59
C GLY A 54 -10.17 2.16 9.21
N ARG A 55 -8.92 1.71 9.18
CA ARG A 55 -7.76 2.45 9.70
C ARG A 55 -7.06 3.29 8.63
N LEU A 56 -7.48 3.19 7.38
CA LEU A 56 -6.86 3.94 6.29
C LEU A 56 -7.33 5.39 6.30
N HIS A 57 -6.39 6.31 6.17
CA HIS A 57 -6.68 7.74 6.09
C HIS A 57 -6.46 8.23 4.68
N PHE A 58 -7.46 8.87 4.09
CA PHE A 58 -7.34 9.46 2.77
C PHE A 58 -6.29 10.56 2.78
N LYS A 59 -5.34 10.51 1.86
CA LYS A 59 -4.26 11.47 1.79
C LYS A 59 -4.41 12.41 0.61
N CYS A 60 -4.60 11.88 -0.59
CA CYS A 60 -4.74 12.67 -1.81
C CYS A 60 -5.28 11.84 -2.95
N HIS A 61 -5.63 12.50 -4.03
CA HIS A 61 -6.02 11.81 -5.26
C HIS A 61 -5.43 12.54 -6.47
N PHE A 62 -5.33 11.82 -7.56
CA PHE A 62 -4.91 12.38 -8.84
C PHE A 62 -5.46 11.52 -9.97
N TYR A 63 -5.32 12.02 -11.20
CA TYR A 63 -5.74 11.28 -12.38
C TYR A 63 -4.52 10.97 -13.23
N VAL A 64 -4.48 9.73 -13.73
CA VAL A 64 -3.43 9.28 -14.64
C VAL A 64 -3.99 9.33 -16.07
N ASN A 65 -3.32 10.05 -16.95
CA ASN A 65 -3.71 10.11 -18.36
C ASN A 65 -3.18 8.88 -19.09
N LEU A 66 -4.11 8.04 -19.57
CA LEU A 66 -3.78 6.85 -20.36
C LEU A 66 -4.29 7.09 -21.77
N SER A 67 -3.47 7.74 -22.63
CA SER A 67 -3.77 8.02 -24.03
C SER A 67 -5.20 8.51 -24.33
N TRP A 68 -6.18 7.63 -24.17
CA TRP A 68 -7.58 7.84 -24.56
C TRP A 68 -8.51 7.99 -23.35
N ARG A 69 -8.03 7.89 -22.13
CA ARG A 69 -8.86 8.05 -20.93
C ARG A 69 -8.04 8.49 -19.72
N LYS A 70 -8.74 9.03 -18.72
CA LYS A 70 -8.16 9.34 -17.41
C LYS A 70 -8.56 8.26 -16.42
N GLN A 71 -7.62 7.87 -15.57
CA GLN A 71 -7.88 6.93 -14.48
C GLN A 71 -7.69 7.62 -13.13
N TYR A 72 -8.66 7.44 -12.27
CA TYR A 72 -8.60 7.93 -10.89
C TYR A 72 -7.61 7.11 -10.07
N ALA A 73 -6.82 7.78 -9.25
CA ALA A 73 -5.96 7.14 -8.26
C ALA A 73 -6.11 7.89 -6.94
N GLY A 74 -6.64 7.22 -5.94
CA GLY A 74 -6.69 7.74 -4.57
C GLY A 74 -5.56 7.13 -3.75
N ILE A 75 -4.98 7.91 -2.85
CA ILE A 75 -3.93 7.44 -1.96
C ILE A 75 -4.44 7.50 -0.53
N PHE A 76 -4.40 6.35 0.13
CA PHE A 76 -4.72 6.21 1.54
C PHE A 76 -3.45 5.87 2.30
N GLU A 77 -3.42 6.20 3.58
CA GLU A 77 -2.25 6.01 4.42
C GLU A 77 -2.63 5.29 5.71
N ALA A 78 -1.78 4.39 6.16
CA ALA A 78 -1.87 3.77 7.47
C ALA A 78 -0.46 3.54 8.01
N LYS A 79 -0.35 3.39 9.33
CA LYS A 79 0.92 3.05 9.98
C LYS A 79 0.79 1.71 10.67
N GLN A 80 1.84 0.91 10.57
CA GLN A 80 1.93 -0.38 11.24
C GLN A 80 3.36 -0.58 11.70
N ASP A 81 3.54 -0.78 13.01
CA ASP A 81 4.87 -0.96 13.61
C ASP A 81 5.85 0.18 13.28
N GLY A 82 5.31 1.41 13.20
CA GLY A 82 6.12 2.60 12.89
C GLY A 82 6.49 2.76 11.42
N ILE A 83 6.04 1.88 10.54
CA ILE A 83 6.25 1.96 9.10
C ILE A 83 5.00 2.55 8.45
N THR A 84 5.19 3.50 7.53
CA THR A 84 4.09 4.10 6.78
C THR A 84 3.76 3.25 5.56
N TYR A 85 2.47 2.93 5.41
CA TYR A 85 1.93 2.18 4.27
C TYR A 85 1.01 3.08 3.48
N TYR A 86 1.17 3.08 2.15
CA TYR A 86 0.28 3.75 1.23
C TYR A 86 -0.54 2.72 0.47
N PHE A 87 -1.81 3.03 0.24
CA PHE A 87 -2.73 2.18 -0.51
C PHE A 87 -3.28 2.95 -1.70
N VAL A 88 -3.06 2.42 -2.90
CA VAL A 88 -3.57 3.03 -4.12
C VAL A 88 -4.96 2.50 -4.39
N ASP A 89 -5.94 3.40 -4.42
CA ASP A 89 -7.33 3.07 -4.70
C ASP A 89 -7.67 3.38 -6.14
N ASN A 90 -8.01 2.34 -6.89
CA ASN A 90 -8.67 2.44 -8.18
C ASN A 90 -9.72 1.34 -8.24
N GLU A 91 -10.96 1.69 -7.91
CA GLU A 91 -12.03 0.71 -7.79
C GLU A 91 -12.26 -0.06 -9.08
N PHE A 92 -12.02 0.55 -10.22
CA PHE A 92 -12.19 -0.12 -11.50
C PHE A 92 -11.25 -1.33 -11.65
N TYR A 93 -9.99 -1.20 -11.21
CA TYR A 93 -9.01 -2.27 -11.33
C TYR A 93 -8.97 -3.22 -10.14
N PHE A 94 -9.25 -2.71 -8.93
CA PHE A 94 -9.03 -3.47 -7.70
C PHE A 94 -10.31 -3.97 -7.02
N ALA A 95 -11.48 -3.48 -7.44
CA ALA A 95 -12.75 -3.88 -6.85
C ALA A 95 -13.05 -5.35 -7.16
N GLY A 96 -13.28 -6.15 -6.12
CA GLY A 96 -13.60 -7.56 -6.26
C GLY A 96 -12.45 -8.46 -6.67
N ASP A 97 -11.26 -7.90 -6.91
CA ASP A 97 -10.09 -8.68 -7.31
C ASP A 97 -9.35 -9.20 -6.10
N LYS A 98 -8.73 -10.35 -6.29
CA LYS A 98 -7.78 -10.90 -5.33
C LYS A 98 -6.37 -10.60 -5.82
N PRO A 99 -5.44 -10.41 -4.87
CA PRO A 99 -4.04 -10.17 -5.23
C PRO A 99 -3.43 -11.36 -5.97
#